data_e5cac7d54e6d8a0c3aa45f96320921fa
#
_entry.id   e5cac7d54e6d8a0c3aa45f96320921fa
#
_cell.length_a   1.000
_cell.length_b   1.000
_cell.length_c   1.000
_cell.angle_alpha   90.00
_cell.angle_beta   90.00
_cell.angle_gamma   90.00
#
_symmetry.space_group_name_H-M   'P 1'
#
loop_
_entity.id
_entity.type
_entity.pdbx_description
1 polymer ?
#
loop_
_entity_poly.entity_id
_entity_poly.type
_entity_poly.pdbx_seq_one_letter_code
_entity_poly.pdbx_strand_id
1 'polypeptide(L)'
;DSMIVFTNAITAGEISFTLLDWFEVEAVEGSQLGSVPCELYITTNSTENPYEITEELFIDISIDQYGFPQQGITIKSSPIIADLDNNGLKEIYFGSDDGKVYATMIAGAGVAGFPFETGDDVRSSPAVGDVDNDGEQELVFGSKDRTLYIVNKGGIQESSYIQMGYIIGAPALVDLDGDADLEIIFGTQNGSVGKVYAIHHNGTDVTGFPVDIAEKMVTGPAVADLEGDGVYDIAVTTWGEHIYAIDAAGNVKEGFPFVASRRFNAPPVIADFDGDGDLEIAAGNDDGNLYVLHHDASLMVEYSVGDDIRGGLAVADLDSDGSLELVFTGYDDHIHVWSPSLNAELSGWPVDMGSNSLTGAVIADLDNDGDLEVVSSTKTGEIYALEHDGSLLDYFPFTVAGNVESSPAIGDLDNDGDFELIFGTTMGLQVLDVKSEAGNISSWKIHRGNNYRSGYYGLTMASIIDDVAKVPEVFYVSKNYPNPFNPTTSVRIGVVEEGRLSVNIYDLSGRLVNSLINENVNVGIQTLTWDGSNQFGQLVPTGVYFLQVVSGVNSHLQKMALVK
;
A
#
# COMPACT_ATOMS: atom_id res chain seq x y z
N ASP A 1 18.43 22.98 -26.32
CA ASP A 1 19.13 24.26 -26.03
C ASP A 1 18.10 25.24 -25.42
N SER A 2 17.98 25.25 -24.10
CA SER A 2 17.12 26.19 -23.37
C SER A 2 17.93 27.40 -22.97
N MET A 3 17.57 28.57 -23.45
CA MET A 3 18.19 29.85 -23.09
C MET A 3 17.29 30.55 -22.07
N ILE A 4 17.78 30.75 -20.86
CA ILE A 4 17.09 31.53 -19.84
C ILE A 4 17.54 33.00 -19.95
N VAL A 5 16.62 33.92 -20.13
CA VAL A 5 16.90 35.34 -20.25
C VAL A 5 16.42 36.07 -18.99
N PHE A 6 17.37 36.68 -18.25
CA PHE A 6 17.01 37.57 -17.15
C PHE A 6 16.38 38.87 -17.67
N THR A 7 15.22 39.21 -17.16
CA THR A 7 14.51 40.45 -17.57
C THR A 7 14.92 41.71 -16.81
N ASN A 8 15.68 41.57 -15.72
CA ASN A 8 16.11 42.72 -14.91
C ASN A 8 17.63 42.93 -15.00
N ALA A 9 18.03 44.13 -15.41
CA ALA A 9 19.43 44.52 -15.41
C ALA A 9 19.90 44.84 -13.98
N ILE A 10 21.04 44.25 -13.58
CA ILE A 10 21.72 44.56 -12.32
C ILE A 10 22.67 45.74 -12.57
N THR A 11 22.54 46.83 -11.80
CA THR A 11 23.41 47.99 -11.91
C THR A 11 24.81 47.67 -11.40
N ALA A 12 25.85 48.11 -12.10
CA ALA A 12 27.23 47.83 -11.74
C ALA A 12 27.56 48.30 -10.31
N GLY A 13 27.94 47.37 -9.45
CA GLY A 13 28.29 47.63 -8.05
C GLY A 13 27.18 47.33 -7.04
N GLU A 14 25.97 46.98 -7.50
CA GLU A 14 24.91 46.51 -6.60
C GLU A 14 24.78 44.99 -6.65
N ILE A 15 24.65 44.38 -5.48
CA ILE A 15 24.25 42.98 -5.36
C ILE A 15 22.74 42.98 -5.18
N SER A 16 22.00 42.59 -6.21
CA SER A 16 20.56 42.39 -6.09
C SER A 16 20.25 40.92 -5.87
N PHE A 17 19.63 40.62 -4.75
CA PHE A 17 18.97 39.34 -4.53
C PHE A 17 17.50 39.52 -4.84
N THR A 18 17.01 38.99 -5.96
CA THR A 18 15.57 38.85 -6.16
C THR A 18 15.15 37.58 -5.44
N LEU A 19 14.44 37.75 -4.33
CA LEU A 19 13.87 36.64 -3.53
C LEU A 19 12.70 35.90 -4.24
N LEU A 20 12.43 36.21 -5.50
CA LEU A 20 11.21 35.78 -6.20
C LEU A 20 11.45 35.08 -7.54
N ASP A 21 12.66 35.07 -8.08
CA ASP A 21 12.95 34.37 -9.35
C ASP A 21 14.08 33.35 -9.09
N TRP A 22 13.71 32.14 -8.71
CA TRP A 22 14.61 30.99 -8.68
C TRP A 22 14.78 30.48 -10.10
N PHE A 23 15.97 29.95 -10.40
CA PHE A 23 16.13 29.08 -11.55
C PHE A 23 15.52 27.74 -11.20
N GLU A 24 14.48 27.39 -11.85
CA GLU A 24 13.91 26.07 -11.85
C GLU A 24 14.46 25.34 -13.08
N VAL A 25 15.10 24.21 -12.88
CA VAL A 25 15.59 23.35 -13.96
C VAL A 25 14.88 22.03 -13.77
N GLU A 26 13.98 21.74 -14.67
CA GLU A 26 13.27 20.48 -14.72
C GLU A 26 14.01 19.53 -15.65
N ALA A 27 14.30 18.31 -15.19
CA ALA A 27 14.80 17.24 -16.02
C ALA A 27 13.61 16.65 -16.80
N VAL A 28 13.77 16.52 -18.12
CA VAL A 28 12.75 15.88 -18.94
C VAL A 28 12.83 14.35 -18.75
N GLU A 29 11.70 13.67 -18.93
CA GLU A 29 11.60 12.23 -18.96
C GLU A 29 12.69 11.59 -19.85
N GLY A 30 13.30 10.49 -19.39
CA GLY A 30 14.43 9.84 -20.08
C GLY A 30 15.78 10.54 -19.89
N SER A 31 15.89 11.56 -19.01
CA SER A 31 17.18 12.17 -18.67
C SER A 31 18.08 11.16 -17.94
N GLN A 32 19.37 11.13 -18.27
CA GLN A 32 20.33 10.32 -17.53
C GLN A 32 20.50 10.83 -16.11
N LEU A 33 20.43 9.93 -15.12
CA LEU A 33 20.75 10.27 -13.73
C LEU A 33 22.23 10.58 -13.56
N GLY A 34 22.54 11.46 -12.62
CA GLY A 34 23.91 11.84 -12.24
C GLY A 34 24.22 13.31 -12.49
N SER A 35 25.50 13.65 -12.37
CA SER A 35 25.96 15.04 -12.43
C SER A 35 26.12 15.49 -13.89
N VAL A 36 25.26 16.37 -14.35
CA VAL A 36 25.24 16.88 -15.73
C VAL A 36 25.91 18.25 -15.79
N PRO A 37 26.99 18.43 -16.61
CA PRO A 37 27.62 19.72 -16.78
C PRO A 37 26.73 20.67 -17.58
N CYS A 38 26.50 21.86 -17.02
CA CYS A 38 25.76 22.96 -17.64
C CYS A 38 26.65 24.20 -17.74
N GLU A 39 26.49 24.99 -18.79
CA GLU A 39 27.22 26.24 -18.94
C GLU A 39 26.27 27.44 -18.68
N LEU A 40 26.64 28.29 -17.71
CA LEU A 40 25.95 29.54 -17.42
C LEU A 40 26.66 30.68 -18.16
N TYR A 41 26.02 31.25 -19.17
CA TYR A 41 26.51 32.42 -19.88
C TYR A 41 25.95 33.71 -19.26
N ILE A 42 26.84 34.54 -18.72
CA ILE A 42 26.48 35.86 -18.17
C ILE A 42 27.00 36.92 -19.10
N THR A 43 26.13 37.73 -19.67
CA THR A 43 26.49 38.82 -20.55
C THR A 43 25.94 40.16 -20.05
N THR A 44 26.66 41.24 -20.28
CA THR A 44 26.13 42.60 -20.01
C THR A 44 25.67 43.29 -21.30
N ASN A 45 24.56 44.01 -21.23
CA ASN A 45 24.02 44.79 -22.35
C ASN A 45 24.79 46.12 -22.58
N SER A 46 25.97 46.32 -21.96
CA SER A 46 26.76 47.52 -22.09
C SER A 46 27.53 47.55 -23.41
N THR A 47 27.29 48.55 -24.24
CA THR A 47 28.04 48.78 -25.48
C THR A 47 29.41 49.38 -25.26
N GLU A 48 29.65 49.99 -24.07
CA GLU A 48 30.93 50.63 -23.74
C GLU A 48 31.94 49.68 -23.06
N ASN A 49 31.43 48.68 -22.30
CA ASN A 49 32.23 47.62 -21.67
C ASN A 49 31.46 46.32 -21.70
N PRO A 50 31.45 45.59 -22.80
CA PRO A 50 30.84 44.29 -22.87
C PRO A 50 31.57 43.34 -21.92
N TYR A 51 30.84 42.67 -21.04
CA TYR A 51 31.37 41.67 -20.17
C TYR A 51 30.65 40.36 -20.50
N GLU A 52 31.42 39.33 -20.72
CA GLU A 52 30.94 37.98 -20.97
C GLU A 52 31.77 37.03 -20.06
N ILE A 53 31.05 36.20 -19.32
CA ILE A 53 31.65 35.10 -18.55
C ILE A 53 30.84 33.85 -18.79
N THR A 54 31.56 32.73 -18.87
CA THR A 54 30.98 31.40 -18.88
C THR A 54 31.42 30.72 -17.61
N GLU A 55 30.45 30.25 -16.82
CA GLU A 55 30.69 29.43 -15.64
C GLU A 55 30.19 28.03 -15.91
N GLU A 56 30.98 27.02 -15.62
CA GLU A 56 30.57 25.63 -15.67
C GLU A 56 29.90 25.28 -14.33
N LEU A 57 28.68 24.79 -14.39
CA LEU A 57 27.90 24.33 -13.26
C LEU A 57 27.60 22.84 -13.46
N PHE A 58 27.48 22.11 -12.36
CA PHE A 58 27.01 20.74 -12.39
C PHE A 58 25.63 20.68 -11.74
N ILE A 59 24.67 20.09 -12.45
CA ILE A 59 23.33 19.84 -11.94
C ILE A 59 23.23 18.34 -11.73
N ASP A 60 22.95 17.94 -10.50
CA ASP A 60 22.72 16.53 -10.18
C ASP A 60 21.24 16.22 -10.48
N ILE A 61 21.03 15.26 -11.39
CA ILE A 61 19.71 14.72 -11.73
C ILE A 61 19.54 13.42 -10.95
N SER A 62 18.52 13.33 -10.14
CA SER A 62 18.18 12.18 -9.30
C SER A 62 16.66 11.99 -9.32
N ILE A 63 16.22 10.78 -9.02
CA ILE A 63 14.83 10.47 -8.65
C ILE A 63 14.60 10.60 -7.15
N ASP A 64 15.57 11.10 -6.37
CA ASP A 64 15.33 11.44 -4.97
C ASP A 64 14.32 12.56 -4.86
N GLN A 65 13.27 12.35 -4.07
CA GLN A 65 12.31 13.39 -3.77
C GLN A 65 12.95 14.52 -2.97
N TYR A 66 12.57 15.78 -3.27
CA TYR A 66 13.12 16.95 -2.59
C TYR A 66 12.93 16.86 -1.06
N GLY A 67 14.03 17.10 -0.31
CA GLY A 67 14.03 16.98 1.15
C GLY A 67 14.47 15.60 1.67
N PHE A 68 14.75 14.68 0.77
CA PHE A 68 15.25 13.32 1.10
C PHE A 68 16.60 13.04 0.43
N PRO A 69 17.40 12.07 0.95
CA PRO A 69 17.11 11.25 2.15
C PRO A 69 17.24 12.02 3.47
N GLN A 70 16.36 11.70 4.44
CA GLN A 70 16.53 12.14 5.82
C GLN A 70 17.48 11.18 6.54
N GLN A 71 18.64 11.66 6.97
CA GLN A 71 19.71 10.83 7.50
C GLN A 71 19.81 10.84 9.04
N GLY A 72 20.49 9.82 9.58
CA GLY A 72 20.84 9.76 11.01
C GLY A 72 19.85 9.00 11.88
N ILE A 73 18.86 8.33 11.27
CA ILE A 73 17.84 7.53 11.95
C ILE A 73 17.91 6.11 11.39
N THR A 74 17.91 5.09 12.26
CA THR A 74 17.83 3.68 11.82
C THR A 74 16.37 3.23 11.81
N ILE A 75 15.86 2.93 10.63
CA ILE A 75 14.46 2.57 10.41
C ILE A 75 14.37 1.10 10.00
N LYS A 76 13.59 0.31 10.76
CA LYS A 76 13.32 -1.11 10.49
C LYS A 76 11.83 -1.42 10.46
N SER A 77 11.00 -0.46 10.87
CA SER A 77 9.55 -0.55 10.67
C SER A 77 9.21 -0.17 9.23
N SER A 78 8.23 -0.82 8.65
CA SER A 78 7.72 -0.42 7.33
C SER A 78 6.91 0.86 7.46
N PRO A 79 7.19 1.89 6.65
CA PRO A 79 6.47 3.15 6.71
C PRO A 79 4.99 2.98 6.34
N ILE A 80 4.17 3.93 6.77
CA ILE A 80 2.77 4.05 6.37
C ILE A 80 2.51 5.48 5.92
N ILE A 81 1.63 5.61 4.94
CA ILE A 81 1.19 6.88 4.36
C ILE A 81 -0.24 7.12 4.81
N ALA A 82 -0.51 8.24 5.45
CA ALA A 82 -1.85 8.61 5.88
C ALA A 82 -2.00 10.13 6.03
N ASP A 83 -3.20 10.63 5.81
CA ASP A 83 -3.62 12.00 6.15
C ASP A 83 -4.39 11.94 7.48
N LEU A 84 -3.64 11.89 8.61
CA LEU A 84 -4.27 11.75 9.93
C LEU A 84 -5.06 12.98 10.35
N ASP A 85 -4.68 14.16 9.91
CA ASP A 85 -5.32 15.41 10.32
C ASP A 85 -6.41 15.88 9.34
N ASN A 86 -6.67 15.09 8.28
CA ASN A 86 -7.68 15.34 7.24
C ASN A 86 -7.51 16.72 6.56
N ASN A 87 -6.26 17.16 6.36
CA ASN A 87 -5.96 18.42 5.70
C ASN A 87 -5.80 18.31 4.17
N GLY A 88 -5.83 17.08 3.62
CA GLY A 88 -5.67 16.75 2.21
C GLY A 88 -4.22 16.53 1.78
N LEU A 89 -3.27 16.63 2.70
CA LEU A 89 -1.86 16.29 2.49
C LEU A 89 -1.55 15.02 3.26
N LYS A 90 -0.81 14.12 2.66
CA LYS A 90 -0.42 12.86 3.29
C LYS A 90 0.91 13.02 4.02
N GLU A 91 1.05 12.35 5.16
CA GLU A 91 2.27 12.24 5.91
C GLU A 91 2.81 10.83 5.86
N ILE A 92 4.13 10.70 6.10
CA ILE A 92 4.83 9.43 6.24
C ILE A 92 5.10 9.18 7.73
N TYR A 93 4.55 8.09 8.29
CA TYR A 93 4.78 7.67 9.67
C TYR A 93 5.65 6.42 9.72
N PHE A 94 6.62 6.37 10.63
CA PHE A 94 7.52 5.23 10.78
C PHE A 94 8.15 5.16 12.17
N GLY A 95 8.40 3.93 12.64
CA GLY A 95 9.13 3.66 13.89
C GLY A 95 10.63 3.57 13.67
N SER A 96 11.40 3.76 14.73
CA SER A 96 12.87 3.81 14.69
C SER A 96 13.51 3.02 15.83
N ASP A 97 14.76 2.58 15.64
CA ASP A 97 15.60 1.92 16.66
C ASP A 97 16.09 2.89 17.76
N ASP A 98 15.75 4.19 17.70
CA ASP A 98 16.01 5.16 18.79
C ASP A 98 14.84 5.31 19.76
N GLY A 99 13.81 4.48 19.64
CA GLY A 99 12.64 4.47 20.51
C GLY A 99 11.62 5.55 20.20
N LYS A 100 11.52 5.97 18.94
CA LYS A 100 10.59 7.02 18.52
C LYS A 100 9.77 6.60 17.32
N VAL A 101 8.59 7.22 17.22
CA VAL A 101 7.80 7.24 15.99
C VAL A 101 7.87 8.64 15.40
N TYR A 102 8.29 8.72 14.17
CA TYR A 102 8.43 9.95 13.40
C TYR A 102 7.24 10.14 12.46
N ALA A 103 6.96 11.39 12.16
CA ALA A 103 6.05 11.79 11.09
C ALA A 103 6.72 12.90 10.27
N THR A 104 6.67 12.79 8.95
CA THR A 104 7.26 13.78 8.03
C THR A 104 6.36 14.00 6.83
N MET A 105 6.37 15.24 6.33
CA MET A 105 5.73 15.63 5.06
C MET A 105 6.66 15.34 3.88
N ILE A 106 6.12 15.37 2.67
CA ILE A 106 6.84 15.12 1.41
C ILE A 106 8.09 16.00 1.23
N ALA A 107 8.10 17.23 1.70
CA ALA A 107 9.29 18.10 1.63
C ALA A 107 10.30 17.87 2.78
N GLY A 108 10.16 16.80 3.54
CA GLY A 108 11.04 16.46 4.66
C GLY A 108 10.78 17.27 5.94
N ALA A 109 9.73 18.08 5.99
CA ALA A 109 9.35 18.82 7.19
C ALA A 109 8.68 17.90 8.22
N GLY A 110 9.09 17.99 9.49
CA GLY A 110 8.45 17.22 10.58
C GLY A 110 7.03 17.68 10.87
N VAL A 111 6.18 16.75 11.28
CA VAL A 111 4.78 16.98 11.66
C VAL A 111 4.72 17.41 13.12
N ALA A 112 3.84 18.36 13.44
CA ALA A 112 3.66 18.87 14.81
C ALA A 112 3.19 17.75 15.76
N GLY A 113 3.81 17.63 16.92
CA GLY A 113 3.53 16.57 17.89
C GLY A 113 4.43 15.34 17.74
N PHE A 114 5.12 15.19 16.62
CA PHE A 114 6.11 14.14 16.40
C PHE A 114 7.55 14.72 16.42
N PRO A 115 8.59 13.90 16.75
CA PRO A 115 8.48 12.48 17.03
C PRO A 115 7.80 12.18 18.39
N PHE A 116 7.03 11.08 18.43
CA PHE A 116 6.49 10.50 19.67
C PHE A 116 7.55 9.59 20.32
N GLU A 117 7.76 9.72 21.63
CA GLU A 117 8.80 8.98 22.37
C GLU A 117 8.23 7.76 23.09
N THR A 118 8.87 6.60 22.93
CA THR A 118 8.61 5.35 23.66
C THR A 118 9.80 4.99 24.56
N GLY A 119 9.71 3.86 25.27
CA GLY A 119 10.76 3.43 26.19
C GLY A 119 11.87 2.57 25.58
N ASP A 120 11.72 2.08 24.34
CA ASP A 120 12.68 1.19 23.62
C ASP A 120 12.37 1.21 22.11
N ASP A 121 13.18 0.53 21.28
CA ASP A 121 13.04 0.46 19.82
C ASP A 121 11.57 0.28 19.37
N VAL A 122 11.18 0.99 18.31
CA VAL A 122 9.91 0.81 17.61
C VAL A 122 10.18 0.14 16.26
N ARG A 123 10.04 -1.19 16.22
CA ARG A 123 10.19 -2.01 15.01
C ARG A 123 8.87 -2.50 14.45
N SER A 124 7.81 -2.39 15.25
CA SER A 124 6.46 -2.60 14.78
C SER A 124 6.11 -1.59 13.70
N SER A 125 5.65 -2.06 12.55
CA SER A 125 5.16 -1.18 11.48
C SER A 125 3.81 -0.62 11.91
N PRO A 126 3.62 0.71 11.88
CA PRO A 126 2.38 1.32 12.34
C PRO A 126 1.17 0.90 11.49
N ALA A 127 0.01 0.82 12.11
CA ALA A 127 -1.30 0.78 11.47
C ALA A 127 -2.04 2.10 11.70
N VAL A 128 -2.97 2.43 10.81
CA VAL A 128 -3.80 3.65 10.90
C VAL A 128 -5.26 3.28 10.70
N GLY A 129 -6.13 3.77 11.55
CA GLY A 129 -7.58 3.59 11.49
C GLY A 129 -8.29 4.43 12.54
N ASP A 130 -9.57 4.67 12.35
CA ASP A 130 -10.48 5.25 13.35
C ASP A 130 -10.86 4.12 14.32
N VAL A 131 -10.08 4.00 15.42
CA VAL A 131 -10.19 2.82 16.31
C VAL A 131 -11.31 2.95 17.34
N ASP A 132 -11.84 4.15 17.57
CA ASP A 132 -12.93 4.41 18.53
C ASP A 132 -14.19 4.96 17.86
N ASN A 133 -14.21 4.97 16.50
CA ASN A 133 -15.33 5.39 15.67
C ASN A 133 -15.82 6.82 15.96
N ASP A 134 -14.87 7.72 16.30
CA ASP A 134 -15.15 9.13 16.57
C ASP A 134 -15.05 10.02 15.31
N GLY A 135 -14.57 9.45 14.20
CA GLY A 135 -14.37 10.09 12.89
C GLY A 135 -12.97 10.68 12.69
N GLU A 136 -12.07 10.54 13.63
CA GLU A 136 -10.64 10.84 13.50
C GLU A 136 -9.85 9.53 13.40
N GLN A 137 -8.66 9.56 12.83
CA GLN A 137 -7.82 8.36 12.71
C GLN A 137 -6.71 8.37 13.75
N GLU A 138 -6.37 7.20 14.27
CA GLU A 138 -5.27 6.98 15.20
C GLU A 138 -4.15 6.18 14.54
N LEU A 139 -2.94 6.47 15.01
CA LEU A 139 -1.73 5.71 14.73
C LEU A 139 -1.53 4.66 15.82
N VAL A 140 -1.51 3.38 15.45
CA VAL A 140 -1.37 2.24 16.36
C VAL A 140 -0.07 1.50 16.10
N PHE A 141 0.76 1.33 17.12
CA PHE A 141 2.06 0.65 16.98
C PHE A 141 2.54 0.02 18.29
N GLY A 142 3.37 -1.00 18.17
CA GLY A 142 4.04 -1.64 19.29
C GLY A 142 5.49 -1.18 19.48
N SER A 143 6.01 -1.34 20.70
CA SER A 143 7.41 -1.08 21.04
C SER A 143 8.05 -2.28 21.76
N LYS A 144 9.37 -2.35 21.74
CA LYS A 144 10.16 -3.30 22.55
C LYS A 144 10.15 -2.93 24.02
N ASP A 145 9.63 -1.77 24.41
CA ASP A 145 9.32 -1.45 25.80
C ASP A 145 8.11 -2.23 26.35
N ARG A 146 7.48 -3.08 25.51
CA ARG A 146 6.34 -3.96 25.82
C ARG A 146 5.00 -3.23 25.91
N THR A 147 4.89 -2.09 25.25
CA THR A 147 3.69 -1.28 25.21
C THR A 147 3.16 -1.22 23.77
N LEU A 148 1.85 -1.40 23.60
CA LEU A 148 1.12 -0.97 22.43
C LEU A 148 0.63 0.45 22.70
N TYR A 149 0.77 1.33 21.73
CA TYR A 149 0.38 2.73 21.80
C TYR A 149 -0.71 3.03 20.78
N ILE A 150 -1.66 3.85 21.19
CA ILE A 150 -2.69 4.48 20.35
C ILE A 150 -2.47 5.98 20.47
N VAL A 151 -2.18 6.63 19.35
CA VAL A 151 -1.72 8.03 19.30
C VAL A 151 -2.48 8.77 18.21
N ASN A 152 -3.03 9.95 18.56
CA ASN A 152 -3.77 10.77 17.61
C ASN A 152 -2.87 11.62 16.70
N LYS A 153 -3.50 12.33 15.76
CA LYS A 153 -2.86 13.25 14.80
C LYS A 153 -1.94 14.30 15.43
N GLY A 154 -2.16 14.67 16.69
CA GLY A 154 -1.32 15.64 17.43
C GLY A 154 -0.13 15.01 18.15
N GLY A 155 0.16 13.72 17.95
CA GLY A 155 1.20 13.02 18.70
C GLY A 155 0.87 12.83 20.17
N ILE A 156 -0.41 12.84 20.53
CA ILE A 156 -0.87 12.67 21.91
C ILE A 156 -1.34 11.23 22.10
N GLN A 157 -0.80 10.56 23.11
CA GLN A 157 -1.25 9.23 23.48
C GLN A 157 -2.69 9.29 24.02
N GLU A 158 -3.61 8.59 23.38
CA GLU A 158 -4.99 8.45 23.81
C GLU A 158 -5.14 7.25 24.72
N SER A 159 -4.55 6.14 24.34
CA SER A 159 -4.54 4.92 25.13
C SER A 159 -3.22 4.17 24.99
N SER A 160 -2.99 3.19 25.84
CA SER A 160 -1.88 2.26 25.73
C SER A 160 -2.15 0.97 26.48
N TYR A 161 -1.55 -0.11 26.02
CA TYR A 161 -1.65 -1.42 26.64
C TYR A 161 -0.26 -1.98 26.95
N ILE A 162 0.02 -2.16 28.25
CA ILE A 162 1.32 -2.68 28.74
C ILE A 162 1.17 -4.18 29.00
N GLN A 163 2.10 -4.96 28.47
CA GLN A 163 2.09 -6.42 28.61
C GLN A 163 3.49 -6.99 28.88
N MET A 164 3.65 -8.31 28.90
CA MET A 164 4.90 -8.96 29.36
C MET A 164 5.94 -9.20 28.27
N GLY A 165 5.63 -9.08 26.98
CA GLY A 165 6.53 -9.40 25.86
C GLY A 165 6.76 -8.20 24.93
N TYR A 166 7.80 -8.27 24.09
CA TYR A 166 8.05 -7.29 23.04
C TYR A 166 6.96 -7.37 21.97
N ILE A 167 6.54 -6.22 21.44
CA ILE A 167 5.65 -6.11 20.29
C ILE A 167 6.51 -5.67 19.11
N ILE A 168 6.76 -6.60 18.16
CA ILE A 168 7.66 -6.39 17.02
C ILE A 168 6.88 -6.40 15.70
N GLY A 169 5.92 -7.32 15.57
CA GLY A 169 5.05 -7.40 14.40
C GLY A 169 4.12 -6.19 14.30
N ALA A 170 3.67 -5.88 13.09
CA ALA A 170 2.65 -4.87 12.87
C ALA A 170 1.34 -5.30 13.55
N PRO A 171 0.61 -4.42 14.26
CA PRO A 171 -0.75 -4.70 14.68
C PRO A 171 -1.67 -4.72 13.45
N ALA A 172 -2.77 -5.49 13.52
CA ALA A 172 -3.87 -5.43 12.57
C ALA A 172 -5.09 -4.81 13.23
N LEU A 173 -5.86 -4.02 12.47
CA LEU A 173 -7.08 -3.38 12.93
C LEU A 173 -8.28 -4.01 12.23
N VAL A 174 -9.32 -4.36 12.99
CA VAL A 174 -10.56 -4.97 12.46
C VAL A 174 -11.68 -4.82 13.48
N ASP A 175 -12.91 -4.63 13.04
CA ASP A 175 -14.12 -4.75 13.88
C ASP A 175 -14.38 -6.25 14.12
N LEU A 176 -13.78 -6.80 15.19
CA LEU A 176 -13.77 -8.24 15.48
C LEU A 176 -15.07 -8.72 16.14
N ASP A 177 -15.75 -7.85 16.88
CA ASP A 177 -16.95 -8.22 17.64
C ASP A 177 -18.26 -7.57 17.13
N GLY A 178 -18.17 -6.75 16.07
CA GLY A 178 -19.31 -6.20 15.34
C GLY A 178 -19.95 -4.98 16.01
N ASP A 179 -19.20 -4.24 16.85
CA ASP A 179 -19.69 -3.05 17.55
C ASP A 179 -19.37 -1.72 16.82
N ALA A 180 -18.66 -1.82 15.69
CA ALA A 180 -18.19 -0.76 14.80
C ALA A 180 -16.93 0.01 15.27
N ASP A 181 -16.43 -0.24 16.47
CA ASP A 181 -15.08 0.16 16.86
C ASP A 181 -14.07 -0.85 16.26
N LEU A 182 -12.80 -0.47 16.11
CA LEU A 182 -11.81 -1.41 15.62
C LEU A 182 -11.02 -2.02 16.77
N GLU A 183 -10.98 -3.35 16.83
CA GLU A 183 -10.08 -4.06 17.70
C GLU A 183 -8.68 -4.09 17.13
N ILE A 184 -7.72 -4.09 18.05
CA ILE A 184 -6.29 -4.11 17.75
C ILE A 184 -5.75 -5.50 18.03
N ILE A 185 -5.38 -6.22 16.98
CA ILE A 185 -4.86 -7.57 17.06
C ILE A 185 -3.34 -7.54 16.92
N PHE A 186 -2.61 -8.15 17.87
CA PHE A 186 -1.15 -8.20 17.81
C PHE A 186 -0.56 -9.41 18.52
N GLY A 187 0.65 -9.78 18.07
CA GLY A 187 1.43 -10.86 18.68
C GLY A 187 2.54 -10.35 19.56
N THR A 188 2.96 -11.18 20.53
CA THR A 188 4.04 -10.82 21.46
C THR A 188 5.14 -11.85 21.51
N GLN A 189 6.32 -11.40 21.97
CA GLN A 189 7.48 -12.24 22.20
C GLN A 189 8.03 -12.02 23.62
N ASN A 190 8.00 -13.08 24.46
CA ASN A 190 8.65 -13.09 25.77
C ASN A 190 9.53 -14.36 25.89
N GLY A 191 10.81 -14.22 25.58
CA GLY A 191 11.71 -15.40 25.48
C GLY A 191 11.29 -16.33 24.35
N SER A 192 10.85 -17.54 24.68
CA SER A 192 10.39 -18.55 23.72
C SER A 192 8.87 -18.67 23.64
N VAL A 193 8.13 -17.86 24.40
CA VAL A 193 6.66 -17.88 24.44
C VAL A 193 6.09 -16.58 23.94
N GLY A 194 4.87 -16.62 23.41
CA GLY A 194 4.12 -15.48 22.91
C GLY A 194 2.63 -15.64 23.18
N LYS A 195 1.91 -14.59 22.94
CA LYS A 195 0.45 -14.53 23.02
C LYS A 195 -0.09 -13.76 21.84
N VAL A 196 -1.30 -14.10 21.41
CA VAL A 196 -2.12 -13.29 20.54
C VAL A 196 -3.07 -12.48 21.39
N TYR A 197 -3.05 -11.18 21.23
CA TYR A 197 -3.95 -10.24 21.88
C TYR A 197 -4.97 -9.73 20.87
N ALA A 198 -6.17 -9.49 21.34
CA ALA A 198 -7.17 -8.62 20.73
C ALA A 198 -7.67 -7.69 21.82
N ILE A 199 -7.56 -6.40 21.60
CA ILE A 199 -7.96 -5.38 22.58
C ILE A 199 -8.82 -4.31 21.91
N HIS A 200 -9.75 -3.73 22.66
CA HIS A 200 -10.51 -2.55 22.26
C HIS A 200 -9.65 -1.27 22.32
N HIS A 201 -10.11 -0.20 21.69
CA HIS A 201 -9.45 1.11 21.67
C HIS A 201 -9.10 1.65 23.09
N ASN A 202 -9.90 1.32 24.08
CA ASN A 202 -9.69 1.76 25.49
C ASN A 202 -8.67 0.90 26.26
N GLY A 203 -8.01 -0.07 25.61
CA GLY A 203 -7.01 -0.94 26.20
C GLY A 203 -7.56 -2.09 27.03
N THR A 204 -8.84 -2.45 26.88
CA THR A 204 -9.41 -3.65 27.52
C THR A 204 -9.35 -4.85 26.58
N ASP A 205 -9.11 -6.03 27.16
CA ASP A 205 -9.08 -7.27 26.37
C ASP A 205 -10.46 -7.61 25.78
N VAL A 206 -10.49 -8.05 24.52
CA VAL A 206 -11.66 -8.70 23.91
C VAL A 206 -11.92 -10.03 24.61
N THR A 207 -13.18 -10.39 24.75
CA THR A 207 -13.56 -11.65 25.43
C THR A 207 -12.94 -12.86 24.71
N GLY A 208 -12.19 -13.68 25.47
CA GLY A 208 -11.46 -14.84 24.93
C GLY A 208 -9.97 -14.59 24.72
N PHE A 209 -9.53 -13.33 24.71
CA PHE A 209 -8.13 -12.95 24.59
C PHE A 209 -7.55 -12.49 25.95
N PRO A 210 -6.20 -12.55 26.10
CA PRO A 210 -5.21 -13.05 25.14
C PRO A 210 -5.18 -14.57 25.02
N VAL A 211 -4.90 -15.09 23.83
CA VAL A 211 -4.68 -16.51 23.57
C VAL A 211 -3.22 -16.87 23.82
N ASP A 212 -2.98 -17.87 24.68
CA ASP A 212 -1.63 -18.38 24.96
C ASP A 212 -1.11 -19.24 23.81
N ILE A 213 -0.18 -18.71 23.04
CA ILE A 213 0.62 -19.46 22.08
C ILE A 213 1.95 -19.79 22.77
N ALA A 214 2.20 -21.06 23.07
CA ALA A 214 3.42 -21.46 23.77
C ALA A 214 4.71 -21.28 22.92
N GLU A 215 4.69 -20.36 21.96
CA GLU A 215 5.69 -20.15 20.94
C GLU A 215 5.91 -18.66 20.68
N LYS A 216 7.15 -18.32 20.29
CA LYS A 216 7.54 -16.97 19.98
C LYS A 216 6.88 -16.47 18.70
N MET A 217 6.33 -15.27 18.74
CA MET A 217 5.81 -14.53 17.60
C MET A 217 6.64 -13.28 17.33
N VAL A 218 6.99 -13.05 16.09
CA VAL A 218 7.78 -11.87 15.63
C VAL A 218 7.14 -11.17 14.46
N THR A 219 6.04 -11.72 13.93
CA THR A 219 5.30 -11.24 12.77
C THR A 219 3.97 -10.66 13.18
N GLY A 220 3.38 -9.84 12.32
CA GLY A 220 2.00 -9.39 12.48
C GLY A 220 0.98 -10.49 12.11
N PRO A 221 -0.24 -10.45 12.67
CA PRO A 221 -1.33 -11.34 12.29
C PRO A 221 -1.91 -10.98 10.91
N ALA A 222 -2.60 -11.91 10.26
CA ALA A 222 -3.54 -11.62 9.18
C ALA A 222 -4.96 -11.85 9.69
N VAL A 223 -5.92 -11.04 9.23
CA VAL A 223 -7.30 -11.08 9.71
C VAL A 223 -8.27 -11.00 8.54
N ALA A 224 -9.15 -11.98 8.43
CA ALA A 224 -10.22 -12.05 7.43
C ALA A 224 -11.31 -13.03 7.89
N ASP A 225 -12.45 -12.97 7.26
CA ASP A 225 -13.53 -13.97 7.38
C ASP A 225 -13.19 -15.14 6.45
N LEU A 226 -12.59 -16.22 7.01
CA LEU A 226 -12.03 -17.32 6.23
C LEU A 226 -13.11 -18.16 5.53
N GLU A 227 -14.29 -18.33 6.14
CA GLU A 227 -15.38 -19.16 5.63
C GLU A 227 -16.52 -18.33 5.00
N GLY A 228 -16.43 -17.00 4.96
CA GLY A 228 -17.49 -16.14 4.46
C GLY A 228 -18.76 -16.15 5.32
N ASP A 229 -18.66 -16.43 6.62
CA ASP A 229 -19.79 -16.54 7.56
C ASP A 229 -20.10 -15.22 8.29
N GLY A 230 -19.31 -14.18 8.04
CA GLY A 230 -19.43 -12.85 8.65
C GLY A 230 -18.68 -12.71 9.98
N VAL A 231 -17.87 -13.69 10.38
CA VAL A 231 -17.03 -13.65 11.57
C VAL A 231 -15.55 -13.64 11.17
N TYR A 232 -14.78 -12.71 11.71
CA TYR A 232 -13.37 -12.63 11.41
C TYR A 232 -12.54 -13.69 12.14
N ASP A 233 -11.53 -14.21 11.44
CA ASP A 233 -10.52 -15.13 11.95
C ASP A 233 -9.14 -14.48 11.91
N ILE A 234 -8.26 -14.91 12.81
CA ILE A 234 -6.92 -14.39 13.00
C ILE A 234 -5.91 -15.47 12.63
N ALA A 235 -5.15 -15.30 11.56
CA ALA A 235 -4.05 -16.17 11.18
C ALA A 235 -2.73 -15.64 11.72
N VAL A 236 -1.92 -16.50 12.35
CA VAL A 236 -0.59 -16.15 12.87
C VAL A 236 0.44 -17.22 12.57
N THR A 237 1.68 -16.78 12.36
CA THR A 237 2.85 -17.64 12.17
C THR A 237 3.80 -17.54 13.36
N THR A 238 4.50 -18.64 13.68
CA THR A 238 5.33 -18.75 14.88
C THR A 238 6.74 -19.27 14.62
N TRP A 239 7.62 -19.08 15.59
CA TRP A 239 8.95 -19.70 15.61
C TRP A 239 8.92 -21.17 16.04
N GLY A 240 7.78 -21.68 16.49
CA GLY A 240 7.56 -23.07 16.81
C GLY A 240 7.16 -23.92 15.61
N GLU A 241 7.33 -23.41 14.38
CA GLU A 241 7.06 -24.14 13.14
C GLU A 241 5.56 -24.29 12.83
N HIS A 242 4.70 -23.40 13.39
CA HIS A 242 3.25 -23.52 13.26
C HIS A 242 2.60 -22.32 12.59
N ILE A 243 1.51 -22.61 11.87
CA ILE A 243 0.50 -21.64 11.44
C ILE A 243 -0.76 -21.92 12.26
N TYR A 244 -1.28 -20.91 12.95
CA TYR A 244 -2.54 -20.97 13.69
C TYR A 244 -3.61 -20.17 12.95
N ALA A 245 -4.86 -20.62 13.03
CA ALA A 245 -6.05 -19.81 12.83
C ALA A 245 -6.85 -19.80 14.13
N ILE A 246 -7.32 -18.62 14.55
CA ILE A 246 -7.99 -18.38 15.83
C ILE A 246 -9.28 -17.63 15.53
N ASP A 247 -10.41 -18.11 16.06
CA ASP A 247 -11.70 -17.43 15.88
C ASP A 247 -11.84 -16.15 16.73
N ALA A 248 -12.86 -15.34 16.47
CA ALA A 248 -13.14 -14.10 17.22
C ALA A 248 -13.40 -14.33 18.71
N ALA A 249 -13.70 -15.56 19.13
CA ALA A 249 -13.87 -15.93 20.54
C ALA A 249 -12.57 -16.40 21.22
N GLY A 250 -11.43 -16.39 20.52
CA GLY A 250 -10.12 -16.79 21.04
C GLY A 250 -9.87 -18.29 21.03
N ASN A 251 -10.64 -19.08 20.28
CA ASN A 251 -10.38 -20.51 20.16
C ASN A 251 -9.54 -20.79 18.91
N VAL A 252 -8.60 -21.73 19.03
CA VAL A 252 -7.89 -22.26 17.86
C VAL A 252 -8.88 -23.08 17.03
N LYS A 253 -8.98 -22.79 15.73
CA LYS A 253 -9.90 -23.44 14.80
C LYS A 253 -9.57 -24.93 14.61
N GLU A 254 -10.59 -25.71 14.26
CA GLU A 254 -10.42 -27.14 14.00
C GLU A 254 -9.44 -27.37 12.84
N GLY A 255 -8.54 -28.33 12.97
CA GLY A 255 -7.46 -28.59 12.02
C GLY A 255 -6.16 -27.85 12.33
N PHE A 256 -6.23 -26.67 12.94
CA PHE A 256 -5.04 -25.91 13.36
C PHE A 256 -4.54 -26.32 14.75
N PRO A 257 -3.22 -26.10 15.06
CA PRO A 257 -2.23 -25.49 14.17
C PRO A 257 -1.73 -26.45 13.08
N PHE A 258 -1.47 -25.91 11.90
CA PHE A 258 -0.71 -26.60 10.86
C PHE A 258 0.77 -26.64 11.24
N VAL A 259 1.43 -27.79 11.01
CA VAL A 259 2.85 -28.01 11.37
C VAL A 259 3.70 -27.96 10.13
N ALA A 260 4.57 -26.96 10.03
CA ALA A 260 5.54 -26.82 8.94
C ALA A 260 6.90 -27.48 9.24
N SER A 261 7.84 -27.41 8.31
CA SER A 261 9.20 -27.96 8.45
C SER A 261 10.13 -27.11 9.31
N ARG A 262 9.86 -25.81 9.41
CA ARG A 262 10.69 -24.81 10.09
C ARG A 262 9.86 -23.62 10.56
N ARG A 263 10.50 -22.77 11.38
CA ARG A 263 9.93 -21.53 11.91
C ARG A 263 9.58 -20.53 10.81
N PHE A 264 8.68 -19.63 11.14
CA PHE A 264 8.27 -18.51 10.29
C PHE A 264 8.87 -17.19 10.79
N ASN A 265 9.44 -16.43 9.87
CA ASN A 265 9.84 -15.02 10.06
C ASN A 265 9.03 -14.06 9.17
N ALA A 266 8.31 -14.60 8.18
CA ALA A 266 7.37 -13.85 7.37
C ALA A 266 5.96 -13.88 7.99
N PRO A 267 5.20 -12.77 7.94
CA PRO A 267 3.80 -12.76 8.33
C PRO A 267 2.95 -13.53 7.31
N PRO A 268 1.82 -14.13 7.73
CA PRO A 268 0.89 -14.75 6.80
C PRO A 268 0.12 -13.70 5.99
N VAL A 269 -0.40 -14.10 4.83
CA VAL A 269 -1.40 -13.34 4.06
C VAL A 269 -2.62 -14.22 3.79
N ILE A 270 -3.76 -13.58 3.54
CA ILE A 270 -5.04 -14.27 3.30
C ILE A 270 -5.62 -13.75 1.98
N ALA A 271 -6.07 -14.68 1.13
CA ALA A 271 -6.78 -14.37 -0.10
C ALA A 271 -7.51 -15.62 -0.62
N ASP A 272 -8.44 -15.45 -1.55
CA ASP A 272 -9.10 -16.53 -2.31
C ASP A 272 -8.19 -16.91 -3.49
N PHE A 273 -7.29 -17.92 -3.27
CA PHE A 273 -6.31 -18.33 -4.26
C PHE A 273 -6.81 -19.37 -5.26
N ASP A 274 -7.94 -20.02 -5.00
CA ASP A 274 -8.51 -21.03 -5.90
C ASP A 274 -9.87 -20.64 -6.49
N GLY A 275 -10.42 -19.49 -6.08
CA GLY A 275 -11.63 -18.91 -6.65
C GLY A 275 -12.91 -19.59 -6.20
N ASP A 276 -12.90 -20.32 -5.09
CA ASP A 276 -14.07 -21.05 -4.59
C ASP A 276 -14.95 -20.22 -3.62
N GLY A 277 -14.40 -19.09 -3.13
CA GLY A 277 -15.08 -18.11 -2.29
C GLY A 277 -14.76 -18.23 -0.80
N ASP A 278 -14.16 -19.31 -0.34
CA ASP A 278 -13.51 -19.40 0.96
C ASP A 278 -12.07 -18.83 0.84
N LEU A 279 -11.44 -18.49 1.95
CA LEU A 279 -10.12 -17.85 1.90
C LEU A 279 -9.01 -18.78 2.36
N GLU A 280 -7.87 -18.71 1.69
CA GLU A 280 -6.66 -19.44 2.01
C GLU A 280 -5.67 -18.61 2.81
N ILE A 281 -4.87 -19.29 3.63
CA ILE A 281 -3.75 -18.70 4.37
C ILE A 281 -2.44 -19.09 3.68
N ALA A 282 -1.67 -18.10 3.20
CA ALA A 282 -0.35 -18.31 2.64
C ALA A 282 0.76 -17.82 3.60
N ALA A 283 1.84 -18.60 3.75
CA ALA A 283 2.97 -18.28 4.61
C ALA A 283 4.28 -18.93 4.15
N GLY A 284 5.38 -18.16 4.15
CA GLY A 284 6.74 -18.61 3.84
C GLY A 284 7.57 -18.84 5.10
N ASN A 285 8.47 -19.85 5.10
CA ASN A 285 9.27 -20.23 6.27
C ASN A 285 10.80 -20.20 6.04
N ASP A 286 11.57 -20.46 7.12
CA ASP A 286 13.04 -20.53 7.14
C ASP A 286 13.59 -21.85 6.55
N ASP A 287 12.88 -22.57 5.74
CA ASP A 287 13.32 -23.76 4.98
C ASP A 287 13.04 -23.54 3.48
N GLY A 288 12.60 -22.34 3.13
CA GLY A 288 12.27 -21.93 1.78
C GLY A 288 10.97 -22.52 1.24
N ASN A 289 10.10 -22.98 2.12
CA ASN A 289 8.79 -23.50 1.73
C ASN A 289 7.72 -22.44 1.93
N LEU A 290 6.92 -22.25 0.91
CA LEU A 290 5.70 -21.46 0.90
C LEU A 290 4.52 -22.42 0.96
N TYR A 291 3.67 -22.28 1.98
CA TYR A 291 2.47 -23.08 2.18
C TYR A 291 1.23 -22.24 1.87
N VAL A 292 0.27 -22.82 1.16
CA VAL A 292 -1.08 -22.29 1.01
C VAL A 292 -2.05 -23.31 1.59
N LEU A 293 -2.83 -22.87 2.58
CA LEU A 293 -3.74 -23.72 3.36
C LEU A 293 -5.16 -23.24 3.21
N HIS A 294 -6.10 -24.16 3.00
CA HIS A 294 -7.52 -23.85 3.12
C HIS A 294 -7.91 -23.49 4.56
N HIS A 295 -9.08 -22.92 4.75
CA HIS A 295 -9.65 -22.51 6.04
C HIS A 295 -9.73 -23.63 7.07
N ASP A 296 -9.70 -24.92 6.67
CA ASP A 296 -9.74 -26.12 7.52
C ASP A 296 -8.35 -26.71 7.83
N ALA A 297 -7.27 -25.96 7.54
CA ALA A 297 -5.87 -26.37 7.65
C ALA A 297 -5.41 -27.46 6.66
N SER A 298 -6.26 -27.90 5.73
CA SER A 298 -5.79 -28.79 4.67
C SER A 298 -4.83 -28.05 3.73
N LEU A 299 -3.77 -28.76 3.31
CA LEU A 299 -2.77 -28.18 2.40
C LEU A 299 -3.35 -28.10 0.98
N MET A 300 -3.54 -26.89 0.48
CA MET A 300 -3.86 -26.65 -0.92
C MET A 300 -2.65 -26.95 -1.81
N VAL A 301 -1.54 -26.25 -1.54
CA VAL A 301 -0.31 -26.39 -2.32
C VAL A 301 0.92 -25.97 -1.50
N GLU A 302 2.07 -26.54 -1.83
CA GLU A 302 3.38 -26.20 -1.27
C GLU A 302 4.35 -25.93 -2.43
N TYR A 303 5.14 -24.86 -2.29
CA TYR A 303 6.20 -24.48 -3.22
C TYR A 303 7.51 -24.27 -2.48
N SER A 304 8.66 -24.62 -3.06
CA SER A 304 9.96 -24.49 -2.41
C SER A 304 10.96 -23.77 -3.31
N VAL A 305 11.55 -22.70 -2.77
CA VAL A 305 12.63 -21.94 -3.42
C VAL A 305 14.02 -22.41 -2.97
N GLY A 306 14.09 -23.18 -1.88
CA GLY A 306 15.33 -23.83 -1.39
C GLY A 306 16.20 -22.99 -0.45
N ASP A 307 15.80 -21.77 -0.12
CA ASP A 307 16.43 -20.91 0.90
C ASP A 307 15.35 -20.09 1.65
N ASP A 308 15.68 -19.51 2.80
CA ASP A 308 14.74 -18.86 3.73
C ASP A 308 13.82 -17.83 3.04
N ILE A 309 12.51 -17.89 3.30
CA ILE A 309 11.53 -16.84 2.94
C ILE A 309 11.24 -16.02 4.20
N ARG A 310 11.76 -14.79 4.27
CA ARG A 310 11.66 -13.90 5.44
C ARG A 310 10.98 -12.57 5.18
N GLY A 311 10.91 -12.14 3.93
CA GLY A 311 10.14 -10.99 3.50
C GLY A 311 8.63 -11.24 3.65
N GLY A 312 7.85 -10.17 3.85
CA GLY A 312 6.39 -10.28 3.78
C GLY A 312 5.94 -10.67 2.38
N LEU A 313 4.86 -11.45 2.32
CA LEU A 313 4.21 -11.76 1.05
C LEU A 313 3.34 -10.59 0.59
N ALA A 314 3.21 -10.39 -0.72
CA ALA A 314 2.24 -9.52 -1.35
C ALA A 314 1.34 -10.35 -2.30
N VAL A 315 0.14 -9.86 -2.57
CA VAL A 315 -0.86 -10.56 -3.38
C VAL A 315 -1.39 -9.61 -4.46
N ALA A 316 -1.47 -10.08 -5.68
CA ALA A 316 -2.11 -9.37 -6.80
C ALA A 316 -2.49 -10.37 -7.91
N ASP A 317 -3.39 -9.97 -8.79
CA ASP A 317 -3.58 -10.54 -10.14
C ASP A 317 -2.61 -9.78 -11.06
N LEU A 318 -1.35 -10.27 -11.14
CA LEU A 318 -0.25 -9.52 -11.77
C LEU A 318 -0.30 -9.61 -13.30
N ASP A 319 -0.78 -10.73 -13.86
CA ASP A 319 -0.89 -10.94 -15.31
C ASP A 319 -2.31 -10.74 -15.85
N SER A 320 -3.22 -10.26 -14.99
CA SER A 320 -4.61 -9.91 -15.31
C SER A 320 -5.41 -11.10 -15.88
N ASP A 321 -5.08 -12.33 -15.47
CA ASP A 321 -5.78 -13.54 -15.90
C ASP A 321 -6.99 -13.89 -15.01
N GLY A 322 -7.13 -13.22 -13.87
CA GLY A 322 -8.19 -13.39 -12.88
C GLY A 322 -7.83 -14.35 -11.74
N SER A 323 -6.63 -14.94 -11.76
CA SER A 323 -6.06 -15.69 -10.65
C SER A 323 -5.17 -14.77 -9.82
N LEU A 324 -4.89 -15.14 -8.57
CA LEU A 324 -4.01 -14.35 -7.72
C LEU A 324 -2.61 -14.95 -7.65
N GLU A 325 -1.59 -14.07 -7.72
CA GLU A 325 -0.20 -14.42 -7.52
C GLU A 325 0.28 -14.01 -6.13
N LEU A 326 1.22 -14.79 -5.61
CA LEU A 326 2.04 -14.47 -4.46
C LEU A 326 3.38 -13.89 -4.91
N VAL A 327 3.66 -12.66 -4.47
CA VAL A 327 4.93 -11.98 -4.71
C VAL A 327 5.74 -11.98 -3.43
N PHE A 328 6.96 -12.49 -3.47
CA PHE A 328 7.81 -12.59 -2.29
C PHE A 328 9.29 -12.59 -2.64
N THR A 329 10.13 -12.34 -1.63
CA THR A 329 11.58 -12.37 -1.74
C THR A 329 12.17 -13.46 -0.85
N GLY A 330 13.24 -14.08 -1.33
CA GLY A 330 13.97 -15.11 -0.61
C GLY A 330 15.40 -14.72 -0.24
N TYR A 331 16.06 -15.59 0.53
CA TYR A 331 17.50 -15.56 0.76
C TYR A 331 18.29 -16.19 -0.39
N ASP A 332 17.62 -16.71 -1.38
CA ASP A 332 18.15 -17.22 -2.65
C ASP A 332 18.51 -16.10 -3.65
N ASP A 333 18.50 -14.84 -3.19
CA ASP A 333 18.82 -13.62 -3.93
C ASP A 333 17.80 -13.28 -5.04
N HIS A 334 16.58 -13.86 -5.01
CA HIS A 334 15.55 -13.65 -6.04
C HIS A 334 14.28 -13.00 -5.47
N ILE A 335 13.57 -12.34 -6.36
CA ILE A 335 12.16 -11.99 -6.19
C ILE A 335 11.32 -12.92 -7.06
N HIS A 336 10.29 -13.48 -6.46
CA HIS A 336 9.41 -14.48 -7.04
C HIS A 336 8.02 -13.92 -7.27
N VAL A 337 7.41 -14.32 -8.37
CA VAL A 337 5.98 -14.17 -8.65
C VAL A 337 5.43 -15.55 -9.01
N TRP A 338 4.71 -16.13 -8.08
CA TRP A 338 4.27 -17.51 -8.17
C TRP A 338 2.75 -17.62 -8.04
N SER A 339 2.14 -18.34 -8.99
CA SER A 339 0.69 -18.59 -9.01
C SER A 339 0.36 -19.90 -8.27
N PRO A 340 -0.38 -19.83 -7.14
CA PRO A 340 -0.84 -21.03 -6.42
C PRO A 340 -1.72 -21.92 -7.27
N SER A 341 -2.61 -21.34 -8.07
CA SER A 341 -3.55 -22.05 -8.94
C SER A 341 -2.85 -22.87 -10.03
N LEU A 342 -1.74 -22.36 -10.58
CA LEU A 342 -0.92 -23.02 -11.60
C LEU A 342 0.18 -23.88 -10.99
N ASN A 343 0.53 -23.66 -9.72
CA ASN A 343 1.71 -24.20 -9.04
C ASN A 343 3.00 -23.95 -9.86
N ALA A 344 3.16 -22.73 -10.34
CA ALA A 344 4.27 -22.32 -11.20
C ALA A 344 4.60 -20.84 -11.05
N GLU A 345 5.87 -20.48 -11.27
CA GLU A 345 6.28 -19.11 -11.48
C GLU A 345 5.66 -18.54 -12.76
N LEU A 346 5.32 -17.25 -12.77
CA LEU A 346 4.93 -16.55 -13.97
C LEU A 346 6.11 -16.46 -14.98
N SER A 347 5.77 -16.21 -16.22
CA SER A 347 6.78 -16.04 -17.27
C SER A 347 7.62 -14.79 -17.01
N GLY A 348 8.97 -14.95 -17.02
CA GLY A 348 9.92 -13.89 -16.69
C GLY A 348 10.42 -13.93 -15.24
N TRP A 349 9.77 -14.70 -14.39
CA TRP A 349 10.12 -14.87 -12.97
C TRP A 349 10.71 -16.25 -12.69
N PRO A 350 11.54 -16.42 -11.62
CA PRO A 350 11.99 -15.39 -10.69
C PRO A 350 13.07 -14.46 -11.27
N VAL A 351 13.24 -13.26 -10.70
CA VAL A 351 14.26 -12.27 -11.08
C VAL A 351 15.39 -12.25 -10.06
N ASP A 352 16.64 -12.41 -10.54
CA ASP A 352 17.85 -12.34 -9.71
C ASP A 352 18.17 -10.88 -9.33
N MET A 353 18.18 -10.58 -8.03
CA MET A 353 18.51 -9.27 -7.48
C MET A 353 20.00 -9.16 -7.06
N GLY A 354 20.77 -10.24 -7.18
CA GLY A 354 22.20 -10.29 -6.83
C GLY A 354 22.52 -10.23 -5.34
N SER A 355 21.52 -10.11 -4.47
CA SER A 355 21.65 -10.14 -3.01
C SER A 355 20.30 -10.44 -2.36
N ASN A 356 20.33 -11.05 -1.18
CA ASN A 356 19.12 -11.43 -0.45
C ASN A 356 18.30 -10.22 0.00
N SER A 357 17.01 -10.46 0.22
CA SER A 357 16.06 -9.49 0.76
C SER A 357 15.53 -9.93 2.13
N LEU A 358 15.18 -8.93 2.95
CA LEU A 358 14.46 -9.09 4.21
C LEU A 358 13.07 -8.45 4.15
N THR A 359 12.73 -7.81 3.03
CA THR A 359 11.57 -6.94 2.88
C THR A 359 10.48 -7.65 2.08
N GLY A 360 9.23 -7.33 2.37
CA GLY A 360 8.13 -7.68 1.49
C GLY A 360 8.12 -6.78 0.25
N ALA A 361 7.55 -7.29 -0.84
CA ALA A 361 7.25 -6.48 -2.01
C ALA A 361 6.02 -5.61 -1.80
N VAL A 362 5.90 -4.56 -2.61
CA VAL A 362 4.68 -3.78 -2.83
C VAL A 362 4.38 -3.71 -4.32
N ILE A 363 3.13 -3.50 -4.69
CA ILE A 363 2.65 -3.65 -6.05
C ILE A 363 1.73 -2.48 -6.38
N ALA A 364 1.95 -1.82 -7.52
CA ALA A 364 1.12 -0.74 -8.05
C ALA A 364 1.32 -0.60 -9.56
N ASP A 365 0.39 0.03 -10.25
CA ASP A 365 0.55 0.53 -11.62
C ASP A 365 1.31 1.87 -11.53
N LEU A 366 2.63 1.81 -11.75
CA LEU A 366 3.54 2.94 -11.52
C LEU A 366 3.62 3.92 -12.70
N ASP A 367 3.21 3.49 -13.90
CA ASP A 367 3.35 4.27 -15.13
C ASP A 367 2.06 4.39 -15.95
N ASN A 368 0.92 3.95 -15.36
CA ASN A 368 -0.43 4.07 -15.91
C ASN A 368 -0.60 3.35 -17.26
N ASP A 369 0.15 2.30 -17.49
CA ASP A 369 0.00 1.49 -18.71
C ASP A 369 -1.11 0.44 -18.58
N GLY A 370 -1.57 0.18 -17.35
CA GLY A 370 -2.68 -0.70 -17.00
C GLY A 370 -2.25 -2.09 -16.56
N ASP A 371 -0.95 -2.34 -16.48
CA ASP A 371 -0.34 -3.51 -15.87
C ASP A 371 0.20 -3.14 -14.47
N LEU A 372 0.65 -4.09 -13.68
CA LEU A 372 1.12 -3.86 -12.31
C LEU A 372 2.63 -4.07 -12.21
N GLU A 373 3.33 -3.14 -11.56
CA GLU A 373 4.74 -3.24 -11.25
C GLU A 373 4.98 -3.72 -9.83
N VAL A 374 6.07 -4.46 -9.69
CA VAL A 374 6.54 -5.02 -8.42
C VAL A 374 7.75 -4.23 -7.91
N VAL A 375 7.63 -3.64 -6.72
CA VAL A 375 8.71 -2.92 -6.07
C VAL A 375 9.22 -3.70 -4.87
N SER A 376 10.52 -3.94 -4.83
CA SER A 376 11.21 -4.55 -3.68
C SER A 376 12.64 -4.04 -3.56
N SER A 377 13.37 -4.54 -2.55
CA SER A 377 14.75 -4.13 -2.32
C SER A 377 15.61 -5.28 -1.85
N THR A 378 16.90 -5.19 -2.15
CA THR A 378 17.89 -6.03 -1.50
C THR A 378 18.24 -5.50 -0.11
N LYS A 379 18.74 -6.36 0.75
CA LYS A 379 19.28 -5.95 2.05
C LYS A 379 20.40 -4.92 1.94
N THR A 380 21.15 -4.92 0.86
CA THR A 380 22.30 -4.04 0.63
C THR A 380 21.94 -2.67 0.07
N GLY A 381 20.67 -2.44 -0.25
CA GLY A 381 20.16 -1.12 -0.62
C GLY A 381 19.93 -0.91 -2.11
N GLU A 382 19.94 -1.97 -2.92
CA GLU A 382 19.45 -1.89 -4.30
C GLU A 382 17.93 -1.99 -4.30
N ILE A 383 17.26 -1.00 -4.88
CA ILE A 383 15.82 -0.93 -5.06
C ILE A 383 15.50 -1.40 -6.48
N TYR A 384 14.56 -2.32 -6.60
CA TYR A 384 14.06 -2.82 -7.86
C TYR A 384 12.61 -2.38 -8.05
N ALA A 385 12.29 -1.86 -9.22
CA ALA A 385 10.95 -1.77 -9.76
C ALA A 385 10.91 -2.59 -11.05
N LEU A 386 9.99 -3.52 -11.13
CA LEU A 386 9.92 -4.55 -12.16
C LEU A 386 8.52 -4.57 -12.75
N GLU A 387 8.46 -4.60 -14.06
CA GLU A 387 7.25 -4.82 -14.83
C GLU A 387 6.63 -6.19 -14.51
N HIS A 388 5.35 -6.37 -14.85
CA HIS A 388 4.63 -7.63 -14.70
C HIS A 388 5.35 -8.84 -15.32
N ASP A 389 6.19 -8.64 -16.34
CA ASP A 389 6.96 -9.68 -17.04
C ASP A 389 8.40 -9.88 -16.50
N GLY A 390 8.75 -9.21 -15.38
CA GLY A 390 10.06 -9.28 -14.73
C GLY A 390 11.14 -8.41 -15.37
N SER A 391 10.84 -7.61 -16.38
CA SER A 391 11.78 -6.61 -16.90
C SER A 391 11.90 -5.40 -15.95
N LEU A 392 13.03 -4.69 -16.03
CA LEU A 392 13.29 -3.53 -15.16
C LEU A 392 12.56 -2.31 -15.71
N LEU A 393 11.91 -1.57 -14.82
CA LEU A 393 11.42 -0.21 -15.07
C LEU A 393 12.62 0.73 -15.26
N ASP A 394 12.43 1.82 -16.00
CA ASP A 394 13.47 2.83 -16.23
C ASP A 394 14.01 3.38 -14.90
N TYR A 395 15.33 3.65 -14.85
CA TYR A 395 16.11 4.10 -13.68
C TYR A 395 16.35 3.07 -12.58
N PHE A 396 15.79 1.87 -12.66
CA PHE A 396 16.03 0.79 -11.71
C PHE A 396 17.01 -0.27 -12.26
N PRO A 397 17.77 -0.99 -11.40
CA PRO A 397 17.80 -0.82 -9.95
C PRO A 397 18.46 0.49 -9.51
N PHE A 398 17.89 1.12 -8.48
CA PHE A 398 18.41 2.35 -7.86
C PHE A 398 19.08 2.02 -6.52
N THR A 399 20.27 2.61 -6.23
CA THR A 399 21.01 2.31 -5.01
C THR A 399 20.77 3.38 -3.96
N VAL A 400 20.27 3.00 -2.78
CA VAL A 400 20.10 3.87 -1.62
C VAL A 400 21.20 3.65 -0.58
N ALA A 401 21.40 4.63 0.31
CA ALA A 401 22.39 4.53 1.37
C ALA A 401 21.86 3.67 2.55
N GLY A 402 22.70 2.72 2.99
CA GLY A 402 22.40 1.85 4.13
C GLY A 402 21.70 0.54 3.74
N ASN A 403 21.46 -0.29 4.74
CA ASN A 403 20.71 -1.53 4.54
C ASN A 403 19.20 -1.24 4.57
N VAL A 404 18.44 -1.91 3.72
CA VAL A 404 16.96 -1.87 3.76
C VAL A 404 16.48 -3.10 4.51
N GLU A 405 15.76 -2.87 5.62
CA GLU A 405 15.17 -3.93 6.47
C GLU A 405 13.65 -3.69 6.69
N SER A 406 13.06 -2.71 6.00
CA SER A 406 11.64 -2.38 6.02
C SER A 406 11.02 -2.60 4.64
N SER A 407 9.81 -3.14 4.59
CA SER A 407 9.06 -3.18 3.32
C SER A 407 8.74 -1.77 2.85
N PRO A 408 8.75 -1.50 1.55
CA PRO A 408 8.45 -0.17 1.01
C PRO A 408 6.99 0.23 1.22
N ALA A 409 6.68 1.50 0.93
CA ALA A 409 5.34 2.01 0.73
C ALA A 409 5.29 2.83 -0.56
N ILE A 410 4.14 2.84 -1.23
CA ILE A 410 3.88 3.58 -2.48
C ILE A 410 2.70 4.52 -2.27
N GLY A 411 2.80 5.75 -2.73
CA GLY A 411 1.68 6.69 -2.73
C GLY A 411 2.03 8.02 -3.35
N ASP A 412 1.06 8.67 -3.94
CA ASP A 412 1.14 10.05 -4.42
C ASP A 412 1.04 10.98 -3.19
N LEU A 413 2.18 11.52 -2.75
CA LEU A 413 2.33 12.30 -1.51
C LEU A 413 2.15 13.80 -1.73
N ASP A 414 2.49 14.32 -2.90
CA ASP A 414 2.40 15.74 -3.22
C ASP A 414 1.23 16.08 -4.14
N ASN A 415 0.44 15.07 -4.51
CA ASN A 415 -0.75 15.16 -5.34
C ASN A 415 -0.45 15.70 -6.76
N ASP A 416 0.72 15.37 -7.30
CA ASP A 416 1.10 15.75 -8.66
C ASP A 416 0.71 14.70 -9.71
N GLY A 417 0.28 13.49 -9.25
CA GLY A 417 -0.29 12.43 -10.07
C GLY A 417 0.68 11.31 -10.41
N ASP A 418 1.91 11.37 -9.93
CA ASP A 418 2.85 10.26 -9.94
C ASP A 418 3.02 9.64 -8.54
N PHE A 419 3.77 8.54 -8.41
CA PHE A 419 3.95 7.87 -7.13
C PHE A 419 5.35 8.06 -6.57
N GLU A 420 5.41 8.24 -5.24
CA GLU A 420 6.63 8.12 -4.48
C GLU A 420 6.79 6.72 -3.89
N LEU A 421 8.04 6.24 -3.93
CA LEU A 421 8.50 5.02 -3.29
C LEU A 421 9.24 5.36 -2.00
N ILE A 422 8.73 4.87 -0.85
CA ILE A 422 9.24 5.22 0.47
C ILE A 422 9.93 4.01 1.09
N PHE A 423 11.19 4.18 1.54
CA PHE A 423 12.02 3.13 2.14
C PHE A 423 12.63 3.58 3.47
N GLY A 424 12.46 2.76 4.50
CA GLY A 424 13.25 2.88 5.72
C GLY A 424 14.60 2.18 5.56
N THR A 425 15.69 2.85 5.89
CA THR A 425 17.04 2.28 5.85
C THR A 425 17.73 2.38 7.21
N THR A 426 18.86 1.69 7.37
CA THR A 426 19.70 1.85 8.57
C THR A 426 20.41 3.21 8.63
N MET A 427 20.32 4.03 7.59
CA MET A 427 20.90 5.37 7.49
C MET A 427 19.85 6.48 7.53
N GLY A 428 18.55 6.16 7.28
CA GLY A 428 17.47 7.14 7.28
C GLY A 428 16.27 6.76 6.45
N LEU A 429 15.41 7.73 6.21
CA LEU A 429 14.25 7.61 5.33
C LEU A 429 14.63 8.06 3.91
N GLN A 430 14.37 7.22 2.94
CA GLN A 430 14.53 7.48 1.52
C GLN A 430 13.15 7.61 0.88
N VAL A 431 12.99 8.60 0.00
CA VAL A 431 11.81 8.75 -0.85
C VAL A 431 12.29 8.98 -2.27
N LEU A 432 11.81 8.16 -3.18
CA LEU A 432 12.09 8.24 -4.61
C LEU A 432 10.81 8.61 -5.34
N ASP A 433 10.91 9.50 -6.28
CA ASP A 433 9.84 10.05 -7.08
C ASP A 433 9.89 9.38 -8.47
N VAL A 434 8.87 8.64 -8.86
CA VAL A 434 8.88 7.78 -10.05
C VAL A 434 8.79 8.57 -11.35
N LYS A 435 8.20 9.76 -11.34
CA LYS A 435 8.05 10.67 -12.50
C LYS A 435 7.21 10.16 -13.67
N SER A 436 6.50 9.07 -13.49
CA SER A 436 5.51 8.57 -14.45
C SER A 436 4.11 8.75 -13.88
N GLU A 437 3.13 9.09 -14.70
CA GLU A 437 1.75 9.24 -14.25
C GLU A 437 1.26 7.92 -13.61
N ALA A 438 0.78 7.97 -12.39
CA ALA A 438 0.38 6.81 -11.63
C ALA A 438 -0.97 6.23 -12.10
N GLY A 439 -1.07 4.91 -12.18
CA GLY A 439 -2.31 4.22 -12.47
C GLY A 439 -3.23 4.07 -11.25
N ASN A 440 -4.50 3.79 -11.52
CA ASN A 440 -5.55 3.68 -10.50
C ASN A 440 -5.94 2.23 -10.17
N ILE A 441 -5.13 1.24 -10.54
CA ILE A 441 -5.40 -0.16 -10.25
C ILE A 441 -5.20 -0.41 -8.75
N SER A 442 -6.20 -1.02 -8.11
CA SER A 442 -6.10 -1.42 -6.70
C SER A 442 -5.05 -2.53 -6.55
N SER A 443 -4.13 -2.35 -5.62
CA SER A 443 -2.96 -3.21 -5.49
C SER A 443 -2.43 -3.24 -4.06
N TRP A 444 -1.26 -3.84 -3.84
CA TRP A 444 -0.62 -4.05 -2.54
C TRP A 444 0.43 -2.96 -2.25
N LYS A 445 -0.01 -1.68 -2.09
CA LYS A 445 0.89 -0.50 -2.05
C LYS A 445 1.72 -0.35 -0.78
N ILE A 446 1.39 -1.04 0.30
CA ILE A 446 2.10 -0.97 1.58
C ILE A 446 2.25 -2.34 2.22
N HIS A 447 3.17 -2.47 3.16
CA HIS A 447 3.35 -3.68 3.97
C HIS A 447 2.03 -4.14 4.56
N ARG A 448 1.65 -5.41 4.37
CA ARG A 448 0.38 -6.02 4.78
C ARG A 448 -0.87 -5.50 4.04
N GLY A 449 -0.70 -4.87 2.89
CA GLY A 449 -1.74 -4.57 1.89
C GLY A 449 -2.52 -3.30 2.10
N ASN A 450 -2.81 -2.89 3.34
CA ASN A 450 -3.64 -1.71 3.63
C ASN A 450 -3.24 -1.02 4.95
N ASN A 451 -3.82 0.14 5.22
CA ASN A 451 -3.51 0.94 6.42
C ASN A 451 -3.91 0.25 7.73
N TYR A 452 -4.88 -0.66 7.71
CA TYR A 452 -5.24 -1.52 8.85
C TYR A 452 -4.24 -2.65 9.09
N ARG A 453 -3.29 -2.86 8.17
CA ARG A 453 -2.32 -3.96 8.22
C ARG A 453 -2.97 -5.34 8.33
N SER A 454 -4.13 -5.51 7.71
CA SER A 454 -4.94 -6.73 7.83
C SER A 454 -4.26 -7.98 7.25
N GLY A 455 -3.32 -7.84 6.31
CA GLY A 455 -2.71 -8.96 5.61
C GLY A 455 -3.68 -9.73 4.72
N TYR A 456 -4.82 -9.14 4.41
CA TYR A 456 -5.88 -9.71 3.60
C TYR A 456 -5.98 -8.97 2.25
N TYR A 457 -6.05 -9.74 1.18
CA TYR A 457 -6.34 -9.26 -0.17
C TYR A 457 -7.81 -9.53 -0.50
N GLY A 458 -8.66 -8.51 -0.36
CA GLY A 458 -10.08 -8.59 -0.67
C GLY A 458 -10.58 -7.29 -1.26
N LEU A 459 -11.45 -7.38 -2.27
CA LEU A 459 -11.98 -6.24 -3.02
C LEU A 459 -12.79 -5.24 -2.17
N THR A 460 -13.19 -5.61 -0.95
CA THR A 460 -14.07 -4.78 -0.10
C THR A 460 -13.34 -3.91 0.91
N MET A 461 -12.12 -4.26 1.35
CA MET A 461 -11.38 -3.45 2.34
C MET A 461 -10.44 -2.41 1.68
N ALA A 462 -9.88 -2.67 0.51
CA ALA A 462 -9.11 -1.70 -0.25
C ALA A 462 -9.96 -0.54 -0.82
N SER A 463 -11.26 -0.74 -0.99
CA SER A 463 -12.18 0.29 -1.51
C SER A 463 -12.73 1.25 -0.46
N ILE A 464 -12.57 0.98 0.84
CA ILE A 464 -13.18 1.80 1.91
C ILE A 464 -12.25 2.94 2.36
N ILE A 465 -10.93 2.83 2.19
CA ILE A 465 -9.97 3.79 2.75
C ILE A 465 -9.53 4.86 1.75
N ASP A 466 -9.39 4.53 0.47
CA ASP A 466 -9.16 5.57 -0.56
C ASP A 466 -10.44 6.36 -0.91
N ASP A 467 -11.63 5.90 -0.47
CA ASP A 467 -12.93 6.51 -0.79
C ASP A 467 -13.54 7.37 0.33
N VAL A 468 -12.92 7.52 1.52
CA VAL A 468 -13.39 8.51 2.50
C VAL A 468 -12.94 9.90 2.05
N ALA A 469 -13.84 10.50 1.25
CA ALA A 469 -13.95 11.93 0.96
C ALA A 469 -12.94 12.55 -0.04
N LYS A 470 -12.58 11.90 -1.16
CA LYS A 470 -12.34 12.73 -2.34
C LYS A 470 -13.70 13.14 -2.91
N VAL A 471 -14.12 14.36 -2.58
CA VAL A 471 -15.11 15.07 -3.42
C VAL A 471 -14.52 15.08 -4.82
N PRO A 472 -15.09 14.36 -5.80
CA PRO A 472 -14.47 14.32 -7.12
C PRO A 472 -14.40 15.73 -7.68
N GLU A 473 -13.22 16.20 -8.07
CA GLU A 473 -13.06 17.52 -8.70
C GLU A 473 -13.66 17.55 -10.08
N VAL A 474 -13.78 16.37 -10.72
CA VAL A 474 -14.33 16.23 -12.06
C VAL A 474 -15.36 15.11 -12.07
N PHE A 475 -16.49 15.31 -12.78
CA PHE A 475 -17.44 14.23 -13.04
C PHE A 475 -16.79 13.13 -13.88
N TYR A 476 -16.78 11.89 -13.37
CA TYR A 476 -16.28 10.74 -14.10
C TYR A 476 -17.21 9.53 -13.97
N VAL A 477 -17.08 8.58 -14.89
CA VAL A 477 -17.72 7.27 -14.85
C VAL A 477 -16.67 6.23 -15.20
N SER A 478 -16.36 5.34 -14.27
CA SER A 478 -15.41 4.27 -14.51
C SER A 478 -15.88 3.29 -15.60
N LYS A 479 -14.98 2.52 -16.18
CA LYS A 479 -15.39 1.32 -16.93
C LYS A 479 -16.13 0.38 -15.96
N ASN A 480 -17.16 -0.31 -16.46
CA ASN A 480 -17.81 -1.34 -15.66
C ASN A 480 -16.92 -2.58 -15.57
N TYR A 481 -16.80 -3.13 -14.39
CA TYR A 481 -16.00 -4.32 -14.14
C TYR A 481 -16.79 -5.37 -13.34
N PRO A 482 -16.67 -6.65 -13.74
CA PRO A 482 -16.03 -7.16 -14.94
C PRO A 482 -16.74 -6.75 -16.25
N ASN A 483 -16.02 -6.75 -17.40
CA ASN A 483 -16.61 -6.56 -18.75
C ASN A 483 -15.76 -7.25 -19.83
N PRO A 484 -16.18 -8.42 -20.37
CA PRO A 484 -17.50 -9.05 -20.25
C PRO A 484 -17.83 -9.53 -18.82
N PHE A 485 -19.11 -9.61 -18.44
CA PHE A 485 -19.56 -9.97 -17.10
C PHE A 485 -20.59 -11.11 -17.09
N ASN A 486 -20.68 -11.85 -15.94
CA ASN A 486 -21.59 -12.98 -15.74
C ASN A 486 -22.01 -13.14 -14.26
N PRO A 487 -23.25 -12.90 -13.87
CA PRO A 487 -24.20 -11.96 -14.49
C PRO A 487 -24.03 -10.52 -13.98
N THR A 488 -23.07 -10.27 -13.06
CA THR A 488 -22.96 -9.04 -12.27
C THR A 488 -21.79 -8.18 -12.76
N THR A 489 -21.98 -6.87 -12.74
CA THR A 489 -20.94 -5.89 -13.04
C THR A 489 -21.17 -4.61 -12.23
N SER A 490 -20.11 -3.93 -11.84
CA SER A 490 -20.18 -2.69 -11.06
C SER A 490 -19.58 -1.50 -11.85
N VAL A 491 -20.03 -0.29 -11.52
CA VAL A 491 -19.52 0.97 -12.08
C VAL A 491 -19.43 2.01 -10.98
N ARG A 492 -18.37 2.83 -10.99
CA ARG A 492 -18.19 3.96 -10.08
C ARG A 492 -18.47 5.26 -10.80
N ILE A 493 -19.13 6.19 -10.13
CA ILE A 493 -19.54 7.49 -10.66
C ILE A 493 -19.13 8.58 -9.68
N GLY A 494 -18.19 9.44 -10.09
CA GLY A 494 -17.81 10.62 -9.31
C GLY A 494 -18.79 11.76 -9.53
N VAL A 495 -19.49 12.18 -8.47
CA VAL A 495 -20.49 13.27 -8.47
C VAL A 495 -19.89 14.50 -7.80
N VAL A 496 -19.69 15.59 -8.56
CA VAL A 496 -19.02 16.82 -8.12
C VAL A 496 -19.95 17.87 -7.48
N GLU A 497 -21.25 17.76 -7.70
CA GLU A 497 -22.27 18.66 -7.14
C GLU A 497 -23.48 17.86 -6.69
N GLU A 498 -24.04 18.19 -5.52
CA GLU A 498 -25.30 17.61 -5.05
C GLU A 498 -26.40 17.80 -6.11
N GLY A 499 -27.05 16.74 -6.50
CA GLY A 499 -28.08 16.82 -7.53
C GLY A 499 -28.61 15.48 -7.98
N ARG A 500 -29.45 15.50 -9.02
CA ARG A 500 -30.06 14.29 -9.54
C ARG A 500 -29.07 13.47 -10.36
N LEU A 501 -28.83 12.22 -9.92
CA LEU A 501 -28.13 11.19 -10.67
C LEU A 501 -29.12 10.21 -11.28
N SER A 502 -29.00 9.97 -12.58
CA SER A 502 -29.79 8.98 -13.31
C SER A 502 -28.86 8.01 -14.04
N VAL A 503 -28.96 6.72 -13.72
CA VAL A 503 -28.17 5.66 -14.34
C VAL A 503 -29.11 4.60 -14.89
N ASN A 504 -29.10 4.48 -16.23
CA ASN A 504 -30.01 3.64 -16.96
C ASN A 504 -29.27 2.67 -17.89
N ILE A 505 -29.83 1.49 -18.05
CA ILE A 505 -29.31 0.45 -18.93
C ILE A 505 -30.25 0.26 -20.12
N TYR A 506 -29.70 0.27 -21.32
CA TYR A 506 -30.44 0.13 -22.57
C TYR A 506 -29.94 -1.06 -23.40
N ASP A 507 -30.84 -1.67 -24.17
CA ASP A 507 -30.48 -2.66 -25.17
C ASP A 507 -30.02 -1.99 -26.49
N LEU A 508 -29.56 -2.78 -27.44
CA LEU A 508 -29.09 -2.33 -28.77
C LEU A 508 -30.14 -1.55 -29.57
N SER A 509 -31.41 -1.70 -29.24
CA SER A 509 -32.51 -0.96 -29.90
C SER A 509 -32.81 0.38 -29.21
N GLY A 510 -32.09 0.72 -28.14
CA GLY A 510 -32.32 1.91 -27.34
C GLY A 510 -33.52 1.78 -26.36
N ARG A 511 -34.01 0.58 -26.12
CA ARG A 511 -35.07 0.34 -25.16
C ARG A 511 -34.48 0.24 -23.76
N LEU A 512 -35.10 0.94 -22.79
CA LEU A 512 -34.74 0.86 -21.38
C LEU A 512 -34.92 -0.58 -20.86
N VAL A 513 -33.87 -1.12 -20.29
CA VAL A 513 -33.81 -2.46 -19.68
C VAL A 513 -33.98 -2.35 -18.17
N ASN A 514 -33.17 -1.48 -17.53
CA ASN A 514 -33.19 -1.26 -16.09
C ASN A 514 -32.81 0.20 -15.77
N SER A 515 -33.21 0.67 -14.59
CA SER A 515 -32.78 1.94 -14.01
C SER A 515 -32.17 1.66 -12.65
N LEU A 516 -30.84 1.80 -12.54
CA LEU A 516 -30.11 1.45 -11.32
C LEU A 516 -30.31 2.50 -10.24
N ILE A 517 -30.34 3.78 -10.61
CA ILE A 517 -30.60 4.90 -9.71
C ILE A 517 -31.27 6.05 -10.49
N ASN A 518 -32.15 6.81 -9.85
CA ASN A 518 -32.78 8.01 -10.40
C ASN A 518 -33.29 8.90 -9.27
N GLU A 519 -32.37 9.43 -8.45
CA GLU A 519 -32.67 10.24 -7.27
C GLU A 519 -31.62 11.34 -7.05
N ASN A 520 -31.83 12.20 -6.06
CA ASN A 520 -30.82 13.14 -5.64
C ASN A 520 -29.77 12.44 -4.80
N VAL A 521 -28.49 12.64 -5.13
CA VAL A 521 -27.34 12.11 -4.42
C VAL A 521 -26.48 13.26 -3.93
N ASN A 522 -25.76 13.05 -2.85
CA ASN A 522 -24.74 13.96 -2.35
C ASN A 522 -23.48 13.91 -3.24
N VAL A 523 -22.63 14.89 -3.09
CA VAL A 523 -21.29 14.92 -3.66
C VAL A 523 -20.49 13.71 -3.15
N GLY A 524 -19.71 13.09 -4.02
CA GLY A 524 -18.91 11.91 -3.68
C GLY A 524 -18.98 10.82 -4.74
N ILE A 525 -18.44 9.65 -4.43
CA ILE A 525 -18.41 8.51 -5.33
C ILE A 525 -19.65 7.63 -5.09
N GLN A 526 -20.37 7.30 -6.17
CA GLN A 526 -21.51 6.40 -6.16
C GLN A 526 -21.12 5.09 -6.85
N THR A 527 -21.12 3.97 -6.13
CA THR A 527 -20.90 2.64 -6.72
C THR A 527 -22.23 1.97 -6.98
N LEU A 528 -22.49 1.57 -8.22
CA LEU A 528 -23.73 0.91 -8.63
C LEU A 528 -23.41 -0.43 -9.30
N THR A 529 -24.20 -1.43 -8.93
CA THR A 529 -24.05 -2.80 -9.45
C THR A 529 -25.27 -3.17 -10.28
N TRP A 530 -25.04 -3.81 -11.44
CA TRP A 530 -26.07 -4.42 -12.25
C TRP A 530 -25.90 -5.94 -12.30
N ASP A 531 -26.95 -6.65 -11.93
CA ASP A 531 -27.05 -8.11 -11.84
C ASP A 531 -27.51 -8.79 -13.14
N GLY A 532 -27.52 -8.08 -14.26
CA GLY A 532 -28.03 -8.60 -15.53
C GLY A 532 -29.54 -8.80 -15.57
N SER A 533 -30.32 -8.14 -14.70
CA SER A 533 -31.78 -8.19 -14.69
C SER A 533 -32.42 -6.94 -15.29
N ASN A 534 -33.67 -7.09 -15.75
CA ASN A 534 -34.55 -5.96 -16.14
C ASN A 534 -35.24 -5.38 -14.92
N GLN A 535 -36.02 -4.29 -15.13
CA GLN A 535 -36.80 -3.61 -14.08
C GLN A 535 -37.87 -4.49 -13.37
N PHE A 536 -38.09 -5.72 -13.86
CA PHE A 536 -39.00 -6.70 -13.25
C PHE A 536 -38.25 -7.83 -12.54
N GLY A 537 -36.90 -7.73 -12.39
CA GLY A 537 -36.07 -8.75 -11.77
C GLY A 537 -35.84 -10.01 -12.64
N GLN A 538 -36.11 -9.93 -13.93
CA GLN A 538 -35.91 -11.06 -14.85
C GLN A 538 -34.55 -10.89 -15.55
N LEU A 539 -33.72 -11.95 -15.55
CA LEU A 539 -32.46 -11.98 -16.24
C LEU A 539 -32.59 -11.72 -17.73
N VAL A 540 -31.81 -10.80 -18.27
CA VAL A 540 -31.83 -10.47 -19.70
C VAL A 540 -30.89 -11.41 -20.49
N PRO A 541 -31.07 -11.56 -21.81
CA PRO A 541 -30.22 -12.42 -22.64
C PRO A 541 -28.75 -11.98 -22.68
N THR A 542 -27.84 -12.92 -22.94
CA THR A 542 -26.46 -12.61 -23.35
C THR A 542 -26.46 -11.61 -24.51
N GLY A 543 -25.64 -10.57 -24.42
CA GLY A 543 -25.62 -9.53 -25.43
C GLY A 543 -24.92 -8.26 -25.01
N VAL A 544 -24.95 -7.28 -25.90
CA VAL A 544 -24.41 -5.94 -25.65
C VAL A 544 -25.50 -5.02 -25.12
N TYR A 545 -25.15 -4.30 -24.07
CA TYR A 545 -25.99 -3.30 -23.40
C TYR A 545 -25.25 -1.96 -23.31
N PHE A 546 -25.97 -0.88 -23.07
CA PHE A 546 -25.41 0.45 -22.89
C PHE A 546 -25.82 1.00 -21.52
N LEU A 547 -24.83 1.40 -20.75
CA LEU A 547 -25.01 2.16 -19.52
C LEU A 547 -24.99 3.65 -19.88
N GLN A 548 -26.05 4.37 -19.52
CA GLN A 548 -26.11 5.83 -19.60
C GLN A 548 -26.15 6.42 -18.20
N VAL A 549 -25.21 7.32 -17.93
CA VAL A 549 -25.14 8.09 -16.68
C VAL A 549 -25.40 9.55 -17.00
N VAL A 550 -26.27 10.19 -16.22
CA VAL A 550 -26.57 11.63 -16.33
C VAL A 550 -26.57 12.27 -14.93
N SER A 551 -25.76 13.32 -14.76
CA SER A 551 -25.67 14.14 -13.53
C SER A 551 -25.57 15.61 -13.90
N GLY A 552 -26.60 16.40 -13.64
CA GLY A 552 -26.65 17.81 -14.03
C GLY A 552 -26.47 18.01 -15.53
N VAL A 553 -25.40 18.71 -15.93
CA VAL A 553 -25.03 18.94 -17.34
C VAL A 553 -24.16 17.83 -17.93
N ASN A 554 -23.65 16.93 -17.09
CA ASN A 554 -22.75 15.87 -17.48
C ASN A 554 -23.51 14.62 -17.93
N SER A 555 -23.02 13.96 -18.98
CA SER A 555 -23.56 12.67 -19.43
C SER A 555 -22.45 11.77 -19.96
N HIS A 556 -22.56 10.48 -19.66
CA HIS A 556 -21.64 9.45 -20.10
C HIS A 556 -22.41 8.26 -20.65
N LEU A 557 -21.88 7.62 -21.70
CA LEU A 557 -22.46 6.42 -22.30
C LEU A 557 -21.36 5.42 -22.58
N GLN A 558 -21.48 4.21 -22.00
CA GLN A 558 -20.50 3.14 -22.23
C GLN A 558 -21.17 1.81 -22.61
N LYS A 559 -20.39 0.99 -23.33
CA LYS A 559 -20.82 -0.34 -23.77
C LYS A 559 -20.46 -1.40 -22.75
N MET A 560 -21.38 -2.31 -22.44
CA MET A 560 -21.19 -3.46 -21.56
C MET A 560 -21.53 -4.76 -22.30
N ALA A 561 -20.82 -5.86 -22.00
CA ALA A 561 -21.05 -7.16 -22.61
C ALA A 561 -21.43 -8.20 -21.54
N LEU A 562 -22.68 -8.65 -21.56
CA LEU A 562 -23.15 -9.74 -20.70
C LEU A 562 -22.92 -11.08 -21.41
N VAL A 563 -22.23 -11.99 -20.75
CA VAL A 563 -22.04 -13.40 -21.15
C VAL A 563 -22.67 -14.30 -20.10
N LYS A 564 -23.20 -15.44 -20.52
CA LYS A 564 -23.76 -16.45 -19.62
C LYS A 564 -23.08 -17.77 -19.86
#